data_ad66b29e737592c59b8bfb784be058f8
#
_entry.id   ad66b29e737592c59b8bfb784be058f8
#
_cell.length_a   1.000
_cell.length_b   1.000
_cell.length_c   1.000
_cell.angle_alpha   90.00
_cell.angle_beta   90.00
_cell.angle_gamma   90.00
#
_symmetry.space_group_name_H-M   'P 1'
#
loop_
_entity.id
_entity.type
_entity.pdbx_description
1 polymer ?
#
loop_
_entity_poly.entity_id
_entity_poly.type
_entity_poly.pdbx_seq_one_letter_code
_entity_poly.pdbx_strand_id
1 'polypeptide(L)'
;MRLRRSLSKFGHDLAVARRKRHLTVAMMAERTGLAKGTYLRIEKGDPSVAMGAYAMALFVLGFGDVFSNLTDARRDEEGLLLDEERLPKRVRIKRTPTPL
;
A
#
# COMPACT_ATOMS: atom_id res chain seq x y z
N MET A 1 -6.36 -16.04 -7.59
CA MET A 1 -7.09 -15.06 -6.79
C MET A 1 -6.79 -13.65 -7.30
N ARG A 2 -7.81 -12.82 -7.40
CA ARG A 2 -7.66 -11.45 -7.94
C ARG A 2 -6.65 -10.59 -7.18
N LEU A 3 -6.68 -10.65 -5.86
CA LEU A 3 -5.76 -9.85 -5.05
C LEU A 3 -4.31 -10.21 -5.34
N ARG A 4 -4.02 -11.50 -5.44
CA ARG A 4 -2.66 -11.96 -5.72
C ARG A 4 -2.19 -11.49 -7.09
N ARG A 5 -3.07 -11.50 -8.08
CA ARG A 5 -2.75 -10.99 -9.42
C ARG A 5 -2.48 -9.49 -9.39
N SER A 6 -3.28 -8.75 -8.63
CA SER A 6 -3.09 -7.31 -8.48
C SER A 6 -1.75 -6.99 -7.85
N LEU A 7 -1.36 -7.73 -6.82
CA LEU A 7 -0.08 -7.55 -6.16
C LEU A 7 1.08 -7.94 -7.06
N SER A 8 0.95 -9.02 -7.81
CA SER A 8 1.97 -9.41 -8.78
C SER A 8 2.16 -8.36 -9.86
N LYS A 9 1.07 -7.82 -10.38
CA LYS A 9 1.13 -6.74 -11.36
C LYS A 9 1.79 -5.51 -10.77
N PHE A 10 1.41 -5.15 -9.54
CA PHE A 10 1.99 -4.02 -8.84
C PHE A 10 3.50 -4.17 -8.66
N GLY A 11 3.95 -5.34 -8.23
CA GLY A 11 5.37 -5.62 -8.07
C GLY A 11 6.11 -5.57 -9.41
N HIS A 12 5.49 -6.13 -10.46
CA HIS A 12 6.07 -6.05 -11.80
C HIS A 12 6.20 -4.61 -12.28
N ASP A 13 5.17 -3.80 -12.06
CA ASP A 13 5.19 -2.39 -12.46
C ASP A 13 6.26 -1.61 -11.69
N LEU A 14 6.48 -1.97 -10.41
CA LEU A 14 7.58 -1.40 -9.63
C LEU A 14 8.93 -1.72 -10.26
N ALA A 15 9.12 -2.98 -10.67
CA ALA A 15 10.37 -3.39 -11.30
C ALA A 15 10.60 -2.64 -12.61
N VAL A 16 9.54 -2.43 -13.40
CA VAL A 16 9.63 -1.65 -14.64
C VAL A 16 10.00 -0.21 -14.33
N ALA A 17 9.35 0.39 -13.33
CA ALA A 17 9.63 1.77 -12.92
C ALA A 17 11.08 1.93 -12.47
N ARG A 18 11.59 0.95 -11.73
CA ARG A 18 12.99 0.94 -11.30
C ARG A 18 13.93 0.92 -12.49
N ARG A 19 13.67 0.00 -13.44
CA ARG A 19 14.54 -0.15 -14.62
C ARG A 19 14.53 1.08 -15.51
N LYS A 20 13.37 1.73 -15.64
CA LYS A 20 13.26 2.99 -16.40
C LYS A 20 14.13 4.10 -15.81
N ARG A 21 14.40 4.02 -14.51
CA ARG A 21 15.23 4.99 -13.79
C ARG A 21 16.67 4.55 -13.68
N HIS A 22 17.03 3.45 -14.36
CA HIS A 22 18.40 2.89 -14.36
C HIS A 22 18.90 2.56 -12.95
N LEU A 23 18.00 2.13 -12.08
CA LEU A 23 18.34 1.72 -10.73
C LEU A 23 18.46 0.20 -10.66
N THR A 24 19.49 -0.27 -9.97
CA THR A 24 19.64 -1.70 -9.71
C THR A 24 18.88 -2.10 -8.46
N VAL A 25 18.67 -3.41 -8.30
CA VAL A 25 18.07 -3.94 -7.07
C VAL A 25 18.90 -3.54 -5.86
N ALA A 26 20.24 -3.62 -5.97
CA ALA A 26 21.14 -3.24 -4.88
C ALA A 26 20.97 -1.76 -4.50
N MET A 27 20.84 -0.89 -5.50
CA MET A 27 20.60 0.53 -5.25
C MET A 27 19.28 0.76 -4.52
N MET A 28 18.22 0.03 -4.92
CA MET A 28 16.93 0.15 -4.27
C MET A 28 16.99 -0.34 -2.83
N ALA A 29 17.65 -1.46 -2.58
CA ALA A 29 17.82 -1.96 -1.22
C ALA A 29 18.53 -0.93 -0.34
N GLU A 30 19.60 -0.32 -0.86
CA GLU A 30 20.34 0.69 -0.14
C GLU A 30 19.49 1.93 0.16
N ARG A 31 18.79 2.45 -0.85
CA ARG A 31 17.99 3.68 -0.71
C ARG A 31 16.75 3.50 0.16
N THR A 32 16.17 2.32 0.14
CA THR A 32 15.01 2.01 0.97
C THR A 32 15.37 1.60 2.39
N GLY A 33 16.63 1.20 2.60
CA GLY A 33 17.05 0.62 3.87
C GLY A 33 16.57 -0.81 4.08
N LEU A 34 16.00 -1.45 3.05
CA LEU A 34 15.49 -2.81 3.14
C LEU A 34 16.58 -3.82 2.79
N ALA A 35 16.48 -5.02 3.35
CA ALA A 35 17.32 -6.12 2.92
C ALA A 35 17.00 -6.42 1.45
N LYS A 36 18.02 -6.83 0.70
CA LYS A 36 17.88 -7.13 -0.73
C LYS A 36 16.79 -8.18 -0.99
N GLY A 37 16.74 -9.23 -0.15
CA GLY A 37 15.73 -10.26 -0.28
C GLY A 37 14.31 -9.72 -0.08
N THR A 38 14.13 -8.81 0.88
CA THR A 38 12.84 -8.17 1.11
C THR A 38 12.44 -7.32 -0.10
N TYR A 39 13.37 -6.54 -0.63
CA TYR A 39 13.08 -5.74 -1.80
C TYR A 39 12.70 -6.61 -3.01
N LEU A 40 13.39 -7.74 -3.21
CA LEU A 40 13.05 -8.65 -4.30
C LEU A 40 11.64 -9.20 -4.16
N ARG A 41 11.20 -9.48 -2.92
CA ARG A 41 9.84 -9.93 -2.67
C ARG A 41 8.81 -8.84 -3.01
N ILE A 42 9.17 -7.58 -2.82
CA ILE A 42 8.31 -6.46 -3.25
C ILE A 42 8.07 -6.52 -4.76
N GLU A 43 9.09 -6.76 -5.55
CA GLU A 43 8.94 -6.83 -7.00
C GLU A 43 8.16 -8.07 -7.46
N LYS A 44 8.02 -9.06 -6.59
CA LYS A 44 7.15 -10.21 -6.84
C LYS A 44 5.72 -10.00 -6.34
N GLY A 45 5.47 -8.88 -5.68
CA GLY A 45 4.14 -8.59 -5.15
C GLY A 45 3.79 -9.44 -3.95
N ASP A 46 4.78 -9.81 -3.13
CA ASP A 46 4.58 -10.69 -1.98
C ASP A 46 3.70 -10.00 -0.93
N PRO A 47 2.53 -10.57 -0.61
CA PRO A 47 1.61 -9.95 0.35
C PRO A 47 2.10 -10.02 1.80
N SER A 48 3.11 -10.81 2.09
CA SER A 48 3.66 -10.91 3.43
C SER A 48 4.63 -9.79 3.78
N VAL A 49 5.04 -8.99 2.79
CA VAL A 49 5.90 -7.84 3.04
C VAL A 49 5.06 -6.70 3.61
N ALA A 50 5.57 -6.03 4.62
CA ALA A 50 4.85 -4.94 5.27
C ALA A 50 4.51 -3.81 4.28
N MET A 51 3.33 -3.23 4.45
CA MET A 51 2.88 -2.11 3.61
C MET A 51 3.89 -0.94 3.65
N GLY A 52 4.48 -0.67 4.82
CA GLY A 52 5.47 0.39 4.95
C GLY A 52 6.69 0.19 4.05
N ALA A 53 7.09 -1.07 3.84
CA ALA A 53 8.20 -1.37 2.93
C ALA A 53 7.82 -1.05 1.48
N TYR A 54 6.61 -1.40 1.07
CA TYR A 54 6.10 -1.01 -0.25
C TYR A 54 6.04 0.50 -0.42
N ALA A 55 5.56 1.19 0.63
CA ALA A 55 5.47 2.65 0.60
C ALA A 55 6.85 3.28 0.43
N MET A 56 7.86 2.75 1.11
CA MET A 56 9.23 3.25 0.99
C MET A 56 9.77 3.06 -0.41
N ALA A 57 9.50 1.90 -1.03
CA ALA A 57 9.93 1.65 -2.41
C ALA A 57 9.30 2.66 -3.37
N LEU A 58 8.01 2.92 -3.23
CA LEU A 58 7.31 3.90 -4.05
C LEU A 58 7.87 5.31 -3.86
N PHE A 59 8.15 5.67 -2.63
CA PHE A 59 8.74 6.97 -2.32
C PHE A 59 10.11 7.14 -3.00
N VAL A 60 10.97 6.14 -2.90
CA VAL A 60 12.30 6.17 -3.51
C VAL A 60 12.21 6.30 -5.02
N LEU A 61 11.21 5.66 -5.65
CA LEU A 61 11.01 5.74 -7.10
C LEU A 61 10.40 7.06 -7.55
N GLY A 62 9.98 7.90 -6.62
CA GLY A 62 9.46 9.23 -6.97
C GLY A 62 7.93 9.29 -7.09
N PHE A 63 7.23 8.25 -6.67
CA PHE A 63 5.75 8.28 -6.68
C PHE A 63 5.16 9.07 -5.52
N GLY A 64 5.99 9.47 -4.56
CA GLY A 64 5.54 10.25 -3.41
C GLY A 64 4.67 9.44 -2.46
N ASP A 65 3.77 10.14 -1.79
CA ASP A 65 2.89 9.53 -0.82
C ASP A 65 1.55 9.18 -1.46
N VAL A 66 1.55 8.06 -2.21
CA VAL A 66 0.36 7.62 -2.93
C VAL A 66 -0.72 7.09 -1.99
N PHE A 67 -0.31 6.60 -0.80
CA PHE A 67 -1.26 6.00 0.12
C PHE A 67 -2.19 7.02 0.77
N SER A 68 -1.78 8.28 0.87
CA SER A 68 -2.61 9.31 1.48
C SER A 68 -3.92 9.54 0.72
N ASN A 69 -3.97 9.18 -0.55
CA ASN A 69 -5.12 9.43 -1.40
C ASN A 69 -5.89 8.18 -1.81
N LEU A 70 -5.42 6.98 -1.44
CA LEU A 70 -6.05 5.75 -1.89
C LEU A 70 -7.49 5.59 -1.45
N THR A 71 -7.80 6.05 -0.24
CA THR A 71 -9.16 5.99 0.30
C THR A 71 -9.66 7.38 0.68
N ASP A 72 -9.25 8.39 -0.12
CA ASP A 72 -9.65 9.76 0.13
C ASP A 72 -11.18 9.86 0.12
N ALA A 73 -11.73 10.37 1.20
CA ALA A 73 -13.18 10.51 1.36
C ALA A 73 -13.82 11.30 0.22
N ARG A 74 -13.09 12.24 -0.38
CA ARG A 74 -13.58 13.06 -1.50
C ARG A 74 -13.71 12.28 -2.79
N ARG A 75 -13.04 11.12 -2.90
CA ARG A 75 -13.06 10.25 -4.08
C ARG A 75 -13.86 8.98 -3.85
N ASP A 76 -14.34 8.78 -2.64
CA ASP A 76 -15.12 7.61 -2.25
C ASP A 76 -16.59 7.86 -2.62
N GLU A 77 -17.00 7.42 -3.80
CA GLU A 77 -18.36 7.61 -4.29
C GLU A 77 -19.39 6.99 -3.36
N GLU A 78 -19.11 5.81 -2.85
CA GLU A 78 -20.01 5.12 -1.94
C GLU A 78 -20.09 5.84 -0.59
N GLY A 79 -18.96 6.26 -0.06
CA GLY A 79 -18.91 6.99 1.19
C GLY A 79 -19.53 8.37 1.12
N LEU A 80 -19.49 9.01 -0.04
CA LEU A 80 -20.12 10.33 -0.22
C LEU A 80 -21.64 10.29 -0.12
N LEU A 81 -22.24 9.11 -0.30
CA LEU A 81 -23.69 8.94 -0.14
C LEU A 81 -24.08 8.87 1.34
N LEU A 82 -23.11 8.72 2.22
CA LEU A 82 -23.32 8.69 3.66
C LEU A 82 -23.14 10.09 4.24
N ASP A 83 -23.96 10.42 5.23
CA ASP A 83 -23.83 11.71 5.91
C ASP A 83 -22.64 11.66 6.85
N GLU A 84 -21.55 12.32 6.46
CA GLU A 84 -20.32 12.33 7.24
C GLU A 84 -20.52 12.95 8.63
N GLU A 85 -21.43 13.93 8.75
CA GLU A 85 -21.71 14.58 10.02
C GLU A 85 -22.33 13.63 11.03
N ARG A 86 -22.92 12.55 10.56
CA ARG A 86 -23.53 11.53 11.41
C ARG A 86 -22.57 10.45 11.86
N LEU A 87 -21.35 10.46 11.33
CA LEU A 87 -20.39 9.42 11.68
C LEU A 87 -19.95 9.58 13.12
N PRO A 88 -20.06 8.51 13.92
CA PRO A 88 -19.57 8.57 15.30
C PRO A 88 -18.03 8.58 15.28
N LYS A 89 -17.45 9.21 16.29
CA LYS A 89 -16.00 9.19 16.47
C LYS A 89 -15.48 7.77 16.67
N ARG A 90 -16.33 6.89 17.16
CA ARG A 90 -16.00 5.50 17.39
C ARG A 90 -17.16 4.65 16.91
N VAL A 91 -16.87 3.71 16.05
CA VAL A 91 -17.88 2.76 15.58
C VAL A 91 -18.19 1.78 16.71
N ARG A 92 -19.49 1.64 17.02
CA ARG A 92 -19.95 0.68 18.03
C ARG A 92 -20.83 -0.35 17.36
N ILE A 93 -20.53 -1.61 17.60
CA ILE A 93 -21.40 -2.69 17.15
C ILE A 93 -22.42 -2.92 18.25
N LYS A 94 -23.73 -2.76 17.89
CA LYS A 94 -24.79 -3.01 18.84
C LYS A 94 -24.90 -4.52 19.05
N ARG A 95 -24.63 -4.96 20.27
CA ARG A 95 -24.65 -6.38 20.62
C ARG A 95 -24.89 -6.52 22.11
N THR A 96 -25.22 -7.75 22.54
CA THR A 96 -25.28 -8.03 23.96
C THR A 96 -23.90 -7.79 24.58
N PRO A 97 -23.85 -7.15 25.76
CA PRO A 97 -22.59 -6.92 26.41
C PRO A 97 -21.87 -8.24 26.67
N THR A 98 -20.61 -8.29 26.28
CA THR A 98 -19.77 -9.43 26.60
C THR A 98 -18.73 -8.97 27.59
N PRO A 99 -18.52 -9.71 28.67
CA PRO A 99 -17.41 -9.40 29.57
C PRO A 99 -16.11 -9.62 28.83
N LEU A 100 -15.22 -8.70 28.98
CA LEU A 100 -13.89 -8.83 28.37
C LEU A 100 -12.93 -9.49 29.33
#